data_4e29354764793834c99e84b44307e912
#
_entry.id   4e29354764793834c99e84b44307e912
#
_cell.length_a   1.000
_cell.length_b   1.000
_cell.length_c   1.000
_cell.angle_alpha   90.00
_cell.angle_beta   90.00
_cell.angle_gamma   90.00
#
_symmetry.space_group_name_H-M   'P 1'
#
loop_
_entity.id
_entity.type
_entity.pdbx_description
1 polymer ?
#
loop_
_entity_poly.entity_id
_entity_poly.type
_entity_poly.pdbx_seq_one_letter_code
_entity_poly.pdbx_strand_id
1 'polypeptide(L)'
;MDGDEKRIGKARVQEILIERLEAAGLQRPKGLSVEKHAAAKGWMAEHLAYMSEENLLTLAEVVLDSVADRRWPSEIVVREFARSLQPPPPTVKRLISSWLASVEGPKAEAGGYLVELYRWLVASPRPPSSWDMRTIMERAATNMRHAEIVRDRIERGAAPDEDRAWLMQYERDWQIARGIVAQGQDKRQEAAE
;
A
#
# COMPACT_ATOMS: atom_id res chain seq x y z
N MET A 1 5.16 -4.46 7.43
CA MET A 1 4.52 -5.27 8.49
C MET A 1 5.20 -6.61 8.46
N ASP A 2 5.94 -6.93 9.49
CA ASP A 2 6.66 -8.20 9.64
C ASP A 2 5.68 -9.37 9.71
N GLY A 3 6.13 -10.60 9.42
CA GLY A 3 5.26 -11.80 9.41
C GLY A 3 4.54 -12.03 10.73
N ASP A 4 5.20 -11.76 11.85
CA ASP A 4 4.61 -11.87 13.19
C ASP A 4 3.56 -10.78 13.48
N GLU A 5 3.82 -9.53 13.10
CA GLU A 5 2.83 -8.45 13.20
C GLU A 5 1.56 -8.76 12.41
N LYS A 6 1.71 -9.32 11.21
CA LYS A 6 0.58 -9.72 10.37
C LYS A 6 -0.24 -10.85 11.02
N ARG A 7 0.43 -11.81 11.65
CA ARG A 7 -0.23 -12.92 12.37
C ARG A 7 -1.01 -12.41 13.56
N ILE A 8 -0.41 -11.53 14.38
CA ILE A 8 -1.05 -10.90 15.53
C ILE A 8 -2.25 -10.06 15.08
N GLY A 9 -2.09 -9.28 14.00
CA GLY A 9 -3.17 -8.48 13.43
C GLY A 9 -4.36 -9.32 12.97
N LYS A 10 -4.12 -10.46 12.30
CA LYS A 10 -5.17 -11.39 11.89
C LYS A 10 -5.94 -11.98 13.07
N ALA A 11 -5.23 -12.39 14.12
CA ALA A 11 -5.85 -12.92 15.34
C ALA A 11 -6.74 -11.86 16.00
N ARG A 12 -6.26 -10.62 16.09
CA ARG A 12 -7.03 -9.48 16.61
C ARG A 12 -8.31 -9.22 15.82
N VAL A 13 -8.26 -9.22 14.49
CA VAL A 13 -9.46 -9.06 13.65
C VAL A 13 -10.44 -10.21 13.87
N GLN A 14 -9.94 -11.45 14.02
CA GLN A 14 -10.78 -12.61 14.31
C GLN A 14 -11.54 -12.42 15.62
N GLU A 15 -10.84 -12.10 16.70
CA GLU A 15 -11.39 -11.98 18.04
C GLU A 15 -12.33 -10.77 18.19
N ILE A 16 -11.87 -9.59 17.75
CA ILE A 16 -12.58 -8.32 18.03
C ILE A 16 -13.71 -8.04 17.04
N LEU A 17 -13.50 -8.36 15.75
CA LEU A 17 -14.51 -8.07 14.74
C LEU A 17 -15.36 -9.30 14.42
N ILE A 18 -14.74 -10.40 13.97
CA ILE A 18 -15.49 -11.51 13.40
C ILE A 18 -16.31 -12.23 14.47
N GLU A 19 -15.72 -12.61 15.60
CA GLU A 19 -16.41 -13.29 16.68
C GLU A 19 -17.49 -12.42 17.32
N ARG A 20 -17.26 -11.09 17.44
CA ARG A 20 -18.26 -10.15 17.91
C ARG A 20 -19.49 -10.08 16.99
N LEU A 21 -19.29 -10.03 15.67
CA LEU A 21 -20.38 -10.02 14.70
C LEU A 21 -21.15 -11.37 14.71
N GLU A 22 -20.44 -12.48 14.89
CA GLU A 22 -21.07 -13.81 15.06
C GLU A 22 -21.89 -13.89 16.37
N ALA A 23 -21.34 -13.44 17.47
CA ALA A 23 -21.99 -13.40 18.77
C ALA A 23 -23.25 -12.48 18.76
N ALA A 24 -23.23 -11.40 17.97
CA ALA A 24 -24.40 -10.55 17.73
C ALA A 24 -25.47 -11.20 16.84
N GLY A 25 -25.23 -12.41 16.33
CA GLY A 25 -26.20 -13.21 15.58
C GLY A 25 -26.29 -12.84 14.10
N LEU A 26 -25.24 -12.24 13.49
CA LEU A 26 -25.23 -12.00 12.07
C LEU A 26 -25.19 -13.34 11.30
N GLN A 27 -26.15 -13.52 10.41
CA GLN A 27 -26.31 -14.73 9.62
C GLN A 27 -25.63 -14.61 8.26
N ARG A 28 -25.21 -15.74 7.75
CA ARG A 28 -24.69 -15.86 6.38
C ARG A 28 -25.75 -15.36 5.37
N PRO A 29 -25.35 -14.54 4.37
CA PRO A 29 -26.27 -14.11 3.30
C PRO A 29 -26.90 -15.29 2.57
N LYS A 30 -28.19 -15.16 2.24
CA LYS A 30 -28.92 -16.18 1.46
C LYS A 30 -28.20 -16.38 0.10
N GLY A 31 -28.02 -17.64 -0.29
CA GLY A 31 -27.36 -18.01 -1.56
C GLY A 31 -25.85 -18.00 -1.53
N LEU A 32 -25.18 -17.58 -0.44
CA LEU A 32 -23.75 -17.73 -0.29
C LEU A 32 -23.44 -19.12 0.33
N SER A 33 -22.47 -19.88 -0.24
CA SER A 33 -22.06 -21.16 0.36
C SER A 33 -21.29 -20.95 1.67
N VAL A 34 -21.19 -22.01 2.48
CA VAL A 34 -20.43 -21.97 3.74
C VAL A 34 -18.97 -21.65 3.49
N GLU A 35 -18.39 -22.27 2.45
CA GLU A 35 -16.99 -22.08 2.05
C GLU A 35 -16.71 -20.64 1.61
N LYS A 36 -17.60 -20.06 0.79
CA LYS A 36 -17.49 -18.67 0.36
C LYS A 36 -17.62 -17.70 1.54
N HIS A 37 -18.50 -17.99 2.49
CA HIS A 37 -18.64 -17.17 3.69
C HIS A 37 -17.39 -17.26 4.58
N ALA A 38 -16.82 -18.46 4.75
CA ALA A 38 -15.55 -18.64 5.46
C ALA A 38 -14.40 -17.91 4.76
N ALA A 39 -14.34 -17.95 3.43
CA ALA A 39 -13.36 -17.20 2.64
C ALA A 39 -13.50 -15.69 2.84
N ALA A 40 -14.73 -15.16 2.87
CA ALA A 40 -14.98 -13.73 3.13
C ALA A 40 -14.50 -13.30 4.54
N LYS A 41 -14.71 -14.12 5.56
CA LYS A 41 -14.16 -13.87 6.91
C LYS A 41 -12.64 -13.92 6.91
N GLY A 42 -12.04 -14.91 6.25
CA GLY A 42 -10.59 -15.00 6.09
C GLY A 42 -10.00 -13.78 5.36
N TRP A 43 -10.71 -13.29 4.34
CA TRP A 43 -10.36 -12.06 3.66
C TRP A 43 -10.35 -10.85 4.62
N MET A 44 -11.41 -10.70 5.46
CA MET A 44 -11.46 -9.63 6.46
C MET A 44 -10.28 -9.71 7.43
N ALA A 45 -9.99 -10.89 7.98
CA ALA A 45 -8.86 -11.10 8.88
C ALA A 45 -7.53 -10.70 8.22
N GLU A 46 -7.35 -10.96 6.93
CA GLU A 46 -6.12 -10.63 6.22
C GLU A 46 -5.98 -9.15 5.88
N HIS A 47 -7.07 -8.52 5.43
CA HIS A 47 -7.03 -7.17 4.87
C HIS A 47 -7.24 -6.07 5.92
N LEU A 48 -7.80 -6.40 7.08
CA LEU A 48 -7.99 -5.47 8.20
C LEU A 48 -6.94 -5.64 9.32
N ALA A 49 -5.97 -6.54 9.14
CA ALA A 49 -4.91 -6.82 10.14
C ALA A 49 -4.10 -5.58 10.56
N TYR A 50 -4.13 -4.51 9.76
CA TYR A 50 -3.45 -3.25 10.04
C TYR A 50 -4.19 -2.37 11.04
N MET A 51 -5.49 -2.63 11.29
CA MET A 51 -6.32 -1.79 12.14
C MET A 51 -5.96 -1.94 13.62
N SER A 52 -6.05 -0.83 14.34
CA SER A 52 -5.93 -0.83 15.80
C SER A 52 -7.14 -1.51 16.43
N GLU A 53 -6.99 -1.93 17.68
CA GLU A 53 -8.06 -2.55 18.47
C GLU A 53 -9.27 -1.63 18.60
N GLU A 54 -9.04 -0.36 18.94
CA GLU A 54 -10.07 0.68 19.07
C GLU A 54 -10.88 0.84 17.78
N ASN A 55 -10.20 0.91 16.63
CA ASN A 55 -10.87 1.06 15.33
C ASN A 55 -11.61 -0.22 14.90
N LEU A 56 -11.15 -1.41 15.31
CA LEU A 56 -11.88 -2.66 15.07
C LEU A 56 -13.14 -2.76 15.91
N LEU A 57 -13.11 -2.31 17.17
CA LEU A 57 -14.30 -2.21 18.02
C LEU A 57 -15.33 -1.24 17.40
N THR A 58 -14.87 -0.07 17.00
CA THR A 58 -15.74 0.93 16.34
C THR A 58 -16.30 0.39 15.03
N LEU A 59 -15.49 -0.31 14.23
CA LEU A 59 -15.94 -0.95 13.00
C LEU A 59 -17.04 -1.99 13.26
N ALA A 60 -16.91 -2.79 14.32
CA ALA A 60 -17.92 -3.77 14.68
C ALA A 60 -19.27 -3.10 15.01
N GLU A 61 -19.26 -2.01 15.77
CA GLU A 61 -20.48 -1.24 16.08
C GLU A 61 -21.10 -0.64 14.82
N VAL A 62 -20.31 0.04 13.98
CA VAL A 62 -20.79 0.62 12.72
C VAL A 62 -21.41 -0.44 11.81
N VAL A 63 -20.79 -1.63 11.73
CA VAL A 63 -21.35 -2.73 10.95
C VAL A 63 -22.67 -3.21 11.55
N LEU A 64 -22.76 -3.40 12.87
CA LEU A 64 -23.99 -3.84 13.53
C LEU A 64 -25.13 -2.85 13.33
N ASP A 65 -24.86 -1.55 13.42
CA ASP A 65 -25.84 -0.49 13.20
C ASP A 65 -26.31 -0.40 11.74
N SER A 66 -25.44 -0.77 10.80
CA SER A 66 -25.74 -0.69 9.35
C SER A 66 -26.59 -1.84 8.82
N VAL A 67 -26.65 -3.00 9.52
CA VAL A 67 -27.31 -4.21 9.03
C VAL A 67 -28.72 -4.40 9.62
N ALA A 68 -29.73 -3.89 8.93
CA ALA A 68 -31.11 -4.00 9.36
C ALA A 68 -31.66 -5.46 9.36
N ASP A 69 -31.14 -6.32 8.50
CA ASP A 69 -31.62 -7.70 8.29
C ASP A 69 -30.75 -8.77 8.98
N ARG A 70 -29.83 -8.37 9.85
CA ARG A 70 -28.86 -9.24 10.56
C ARG A 70 -28.05 -10.16 9.64
N ARG A 71 -27.74 -9.71 8.44
CA ARG A 71 -26.89 -10.45 7.52
C ARG A 71 -25.51 -9.84 7.45
N TRP A 72 -24.52 -10.68 7.27
CA TRP A 72 -23.14 -10.25 7.02
C TRP A 72 -23.10 -9.28 5.85
N PRO A 73 -22.48 -8.11 6.04
CA PRO A 73 -22.30 -7.15 4.96
C PRO A 73 -21.33 -7.69 3.90
N SER A 74 -21.41 -7.12 2.71
CA SER A 74 -20.43 -7.43 1.67
C SER A 74 -19.04 -6.89 2.03
N GLU A 75 -18.00 -7.50 1.46
CA GLU A 75 -16.61 -7.04 1.64
C GLU A 75 -16.44 -5.55 1.26
N ILE A 76 -17.20 -5.07 0.27
CA ILE A 76 -17.15 -3.68 -0.19
C ILE A 76 -17.57 -2.73 0.93
N VAL A 77 -18.70 -3.02 1.58
CA VAL A 77 -19.25 -2.21 2.66
C VAL A 77 -18.31 -2.18 3.87
N VAL A 78 -17.80 -3.34 4.28
CA VAL A 78 -16.83 -3.42 5.38
C VAL A 78 -15.57 -2.63 5.06
N ARG A 79 -15.08 -2.69 3.82
CA ARG A 79 -13.89 -1.96 3.37
C ARG A 79 -14.11 -0.44 3.40
N GLU A 80 -15.28 0.03 3.01
CA GLU A 80 -15.62 1.47 3.04
C GLU A 80 -15.63 1.99 4.49
N PHE A 81 -16.28 1.29 5.40
CA PHE A 81 -16.29 1.66 6.82
C PHE A 81 -14.88 1.60 7.43
N ALA A 82 -14.13 0.53 7.16
CA ALA A 82 -12.76 0.39 7.66
C ALA A 82 -11.85 1.54 7.19
N ARG A 83 -11.97 1.96 5.91
CA ARG A 83 -11.18 3.07 5.35
C ARG A 83 -11.56 4.43 5.93
N SER A 84 -12.81 4.64 6.29
CA SER A 84 -13.26 5.88 6.92
C SER A 84 -12.74 6.00 8.36
N LEU A 85 -12.60 4.89 9.08
CA LEU A 85 -12.10 4.84 10.45
C LEU A 85 -10.57 4.87 10.51
N GLN A 86 -9.93 4.04 9.69
CA GLN A 86 -8.47 3.93 9.61
C GLN A 86 -8.06 3.60 8.18
N PRO A 87 -7.55 4.57 7.41
CA PRO A 87 -7.03 4.27 6.09
C PRO A 87 -5.88 3.26 6.22
N PRO A 88 -5.82 2.25 5.31
CA PRO A 88 -4.73 1.29 5.34
C PRO A 88 -3.40 2.02 5.26
N PRO A 89 -2.35 1.55 5.98
CA PRO A 89 -1.03 2.10 5.80
C PRO A 89 -0.72 2.08 4.31
N PRO A 90 0.03 3.04 3.78
CA PRO A 90 0.40 3.06 2.37
C PRO A 90 1.16 1.78 2.06
N THR A 91 0.42 0.71 1.82
CA THR A 91 0.96 -0.51 1.26
C THR A 91 1.48 -0.10 -0.09
N VAL A 92 2.79 -0.23 -0.27
CA VAL A 92 3.39 -0.23 -1.60
C VAL A 92 2.47 -1.10 -2.44
N LYS A 93 1.68 -0.47 -3.34
CA LYS A 93 0.67 -1.18 -4.12
C LYS A 93 1.36 -2.40 -4.73
N ARG A 94 0.73 -3.57 -4.72
CA ARG A 94 1.32 -4.81 -5.26
C ARG A 94 1.91 -4.60 -6.65
N LEU A 95 1.32 -3.69 -7.44
CA LEU A 95 1.84 -3.25 -8.72
C LEU A 95 3.22 -2.59 -8.57
N ILE A 96 3.42 -1.71 -7.59
CA ILE A 96 4.68 -1.02 -7.37
C ILE A 96 5.77 -2.02 -6.99
N SER A 97 5.48 -2.89 -6.00
CA SER A 97 6.43 -3.89 -5.54
C SER A 97 6.77 -4.90 -6.65
N SER A 98 5.78 -5.39 -7.42
CA SER A 98 6.03 -6.34 -8.49
C SER A 98 6.77 -5.72 -9.68
N TRP A 99 6.45 -4.48 -10.04
CA TRP A 99 7.08 -3.78 -11.16
C TRP A 99 8.52 -3.39 -10.84
N LEU A 100 8.76 -2.73 -9.70
CA LEU A 100 10.12 -2.31 -9.31
C LEU A 100 11.00 -3.50 -8.88
N ALA A 101 10.42 -4.57 -8.36
CA ALA A 101 11.16 -5.80 -8.09
C ALA A 101 11.49 -6.62 -9.35
N SER A 102 10.92 -6.29 -10.51
CA SER A 102 11.22 -6.93 -11.79
C SER A 102 12.51 -6.39 -12.41
N VAL A 103 12.80 -6.77 -13.65
CA VAL A 103 13.92 -6.24 -14.44
C VAL A 103 13.80 -4.74 -14.74
N GLU A 104 12.58 -4.19 -14.65
CA GLU A 104 12.33 -2.78 -14.92
C GLU A 104 12.86 -1.86 -13.81
N GLY A 105 12.91 -2.33 -12.55
CA GLY A 105 13.47 -1.56 -11.45
C GLY A 105 14.96 -1.24 -11.60
N PRO A 106 15.84 -2.23 -11.73
CA PRO A 106 17.26 -2.01 -11.99
C PRO A 106 17.52 -1.19 -13.25
N LYS A 107 16.73 -1.38 -14.30
CA LYS A 107 16.79 -0.59 -15.52
C LYS A 107 16.44 0.88 -15.28
N ALA A 108 15.42 1.14 -14.46
CA ALA A 108 15.04 2.49 -14.08
C ALA A 108 16.08 3.17 -13.20
N GLU A 109 16.73 2.42 -12.29
CA GLU A 109 17.81 2.91 -11.46
C GLU A 109 19.03 3.30 -12.33
N ALA A 110 19.47 2.40 -13.20
CA ALA A 110 20.58 2.67 -14.12
C ALA A 110 20.29 3.82 -15.10
N GLY A 111 19.02 3.96 -15.52
CA GLY A 111 18.57 5.01 -16.43
C GLY A 111 18.27 6.35 -15.75
N GLY A 112 18.37 6.45 -14.42
CA GLY A 112 18.14 7.69 -13.67
C GLY A 112 16.66 8.13 -13.56
N TYR A 113 15.68 7.25 -13.86
CA TYR A 113 14.27 7.59 -13.82
C TYR A 113 13.46 6.83 -12.74
N LEU A 114 14.15 6.22 -11.77
CA LEU A 114 13.54 5.38 -10.74
C LEU A 114 12.52 6.12 -9.89
N VAL A 115 12.82 7.36 -9.47
CA VAL A 115 11.94 8.17 -8.62
C VAL A 115 10.63 8.49 -9.35
N GLU A 116 10.73 8.93 -10.59
CA GLU A 116 9.56 9.31 -11.37
C GLU A 116 8.70 8.09 -11.75
N LEU A 117 9.34 6.96 -12.01
CA LEU A 117 8.64 5.69 -12.21
C LEU A 117 7.88 5.27 -10.95
N TYR A 118 8.52 5.36 -9.78
CA TYR A 118 7.88 5.08 -8.49
C TYR A 118 6.67 6.00 -8.25
N ARG A 119 6.84 7.31 -8.39
CA ARG A 119 5.77 8.30 -8.24
C ARG A 119 4.60 8.04 -9.19
N TRP A 120 4.92 7.70 -10.43
CA TRP A 120 3.91 7.34 -11.42
C TRP A 120 3.13 6.09 -11.00
N LEU A 121 3.82 5.01 -10.58
CA LEU A 121 3.20 3.77 -10.10
C LEU A 121 2.35 3.99 -8.84
N VAL A 122 2.73 4.92 -7.96
CA VAL A 122 1.92 5.32 -6.79
C VAL A 122 0.62 5.97 -7.24
N ALA A 123 0.67 6.83 -8.24
CA ALA A 123 -0.48 7.59 -8.74
C ALA A 123 -1.39 6.78 -9.66
N SER A 124 -0.84 5.77 -10.37
CA SER A 124 -1.54 5.04 -11.44
C SER A 124 -1.87 3.60 -11.06
N PRO A 125 -3.10 3.12 -11.35
CA PRO A 125 -3.51 1.74 -11.03
C PRO A 125 -3.08 0.72 -12.09
N ARG A 126 -2.32 1.09 -13.10
CA ARG A 126 -1.91 0.27 -14.26
C ARG A 126 -0.41 0.35 -14.53
N PRO A 127 0.18 -0.60 -15.24
CA PRO A 127 1.55 -0.49 -15.76
C PRO A 127 1.70 0.70 -16.70
N PRO A 128 2.89 1.36 -16.75
CA PRO A 128 3.16 2.44 -17.69
C PRO A 128 3.18 1.94 -19.14
N SER A 129 2.54 2.68 -20.03
CA SER A 129 2.65 2.49 -21.47
C SER A 129 3.96 3.11 -21.98
N SER A 130 4.28 2.88 -23.27
CA SER A 130 5.44 3.49 -23.91
C SER A 130 5.39 5.03 -23.92
N TRP A 131 4.19 5.61 -24.01
CA TRP A 131 3.99 7.05 -23.91
C TRP A 131 4.21 7.55 -22.49
N ASP A 132 3.67 6.84 -21.49
CA ASP A 132 3.91 7.17 -20.07
C ASP A 132 5.41 7.12 -19.74
N MET A 133 6.12 6.10 -20.23
CA MET A 133 7.56 5.95 -20.03
C MET A 133 8.35 7.13 -20.58
N ARG A 134 7.97 7.67 -21.73
CA ARG A 134 8.59 8.88 -22.29
C ARG A 134 8.43 10.07 -21.34
N THR A 135 7.21 10.31 -20.88
CA THR A 135 6.89 11.39 -19.92
C THR A 135 7.63 11.21 -18.59
N ILE A 136 7.74 9.96 -18.10
CA ILE A 136 8.51 9.64 -16.89
C ILE A 136 9.98 10.01 -17.06
N MET A 137 10.60 9.64 -18.18
CA MET A 137 12.02 9.93 -18.46
C MET A 137 12.26 11.44 -18.63
N GLU A 138 11.37 12.17 -19.29
CA GLU A 138 11.46 13.63 -19.46
C GLU A 138 11.39 14.35 -18.09
N ARG A 139 10.45 13.92 -17.23
CA ARG A 139 10.34 14.44 -15.86
C ARG A 139 11.58 14.11 -15.04
N ALA A 140 12.09 12.90 -15.16
CA ALA A 140 13.31 12.48 -14.46
C ALA A 140 14.50 13.36 -14.82
N ALA A 141 14.74 13.61 -16.10
CA ALA A 141 15.82 14.49 -16.56
C ALA A 141 15.68 15.91 -15.99
N THR A 142 14.45 16.43 -15.90
CA THR A 142 14.18 17.76 -15.31
C THR A 142 14.42 17.76 -13.81
N ASN A 143 13.91 16.77 -13.09
CA ASN A 143 14.02 16.68 -11.63
C ASN A 143 15.43 16.37 -11.16
N MET A 144 16.21 15.60 -11.92
CA MET A 144 17.64 15.39 -11.63
C MET A 144 18.42 16.71 -11.69
N ARG A 145 18.22 17.50 -12.73
CA ARG A 145 18.86 18.83 -12.84
C ARG A 145 18.44 19.75 -11.70
N HIS A 146 17.14 19.72 -11.35
CA HIS A 146 16.64 20.51 -10.22
C HIS A 146 17.28 20.06 -8.90
N ALA A 147 17.41 18.77 -8.66
CA ALA A 147 18.06 18.22 -7.47
C ALA A 147 19.53 18.66 -7.36
N GLU A 148 20.27 18.67 -8.48
CA GLU A 148 21.65 19.16 -8.52
C GLU A 148 21.72 20.66 -8.14
N ILE A 149 20.85 21.49 -8.72
CA ILE A 149 20.78 22.93 -8.41
C ILE A 149 20.43 23.15 -6.93
N VAL A 150 19.49 22.39 -6.39
CA VAL A 150 19.09 22.52 -4.99
C VAL A 150 20.22 22.12 -4.05
N ARG A 151 20.94 21.02 -4.34
CA ARG A 151 22.12 20.61 -3.55
C ARG A 151 23.20 21.67 -3.54
N ASP A 152 23.52 22.23 -4.69
CA ASP A 152 24.49 23.33 -4.80
C ASP A 152 24.06 24.57 -4.00
N ARG A 153 22.75 24.92 -4.01
CA ARG A 153 22.21 26.00 -3.19
C ARG A 153 22.28 25.71 -1.69
N ILE A 154 22.05 24.46 -1.29
CA ILE A 154 22.16 24.02 0.11
C ILE A 154 23.62 24.16 0.58
N GLU A 155 24.58 23.69 -0.21
CA GLU A 155 26.01 23.81 0.11
C GLU A 155 26.47 25.27 0.29
N ARG A 156 25.87 26.18 -0.48
CA ARG A 156 26.13 27.64 -0.36
C ARG A 156 25.33 28.34 0.73
N GLY A 157 24.45 27.62 1.43
CA GLY A 157 23.57 28.21 2.45
C GLY A 157 22.45 29.10 1.89
N ALA A 158 22.16 29.03 0.57
CA ALA A 158 21.22 29.88 -0.14
C ALA A 158 19.93 29.19 -0.61
N ALA A 159 19.68 27.93 -0.17
CA ALA A 159 18.50 27.19 -0.56
C ALA A 159 17.27 27.67 0.22
N PRO A 160 16.15 28.02 -0.44
CA PRO A 160 14.85 28.23 0.20
C PRO A 160 14.37 26.96 0.91
N ASP A 161 13.51 27.14 1.92
CA ASP A 161 12.95 26.00 2.68
C ASP A 161 12.11 25.08 1.79
N GLU A 162 11.41 25.61 0.80
CA GLU A 162 10.64 24.83 -0.19
C GLU A 162 11.55 23.91 -1.01
N ASP A 163 12.70 24.41 -1.47
CA ASP A 163 13.69 23.63 -2.21
C ASP A 163 14.25 22.50 -1.34
N ARG A 164 14.55 22.77 -0.06
CA ARG A 164 15.02 21.77 0.90
C ARG A 164 13.98 20.69 1.15
N ALA A 165 12.72 21.09 1.38
CA ALA A 165 11.61 20.17 1.59
C ALA A 165 11.38 19.28 0.35
N TRP A 166 11.44 19.87 -0.85
CA TRP A 166 11.32 19.14 -2.10
C TRP A 166 12.44 18.11 -2.27
N LEU A 167 13.70 18.48 -2.01
CA LEU A 167 14.83 17.56 -2.12
C LEU A 167 14.74 16.42 -1.11
N MET A 168 14.37 16.71 0.13
CA MET A 168 14.14 15.69 1.16
C MET A 168 13.07 14.67 0.73
N GLN A 169 11.97 15.14 0.12
CA GLN A 169 10.93 14.24 -0.38
C GLN A 169 11.42 13.44 -1.58
N TYR A 170 12.19 14.03 -2.48
CA TYR A 170 12.78 13.37 -3.64
C TYR A 170 13.72 12.25 -3.21
N GLU A 171 14.59 12.50 -2.24
CA GLU A 171 15.52 11.52 -1.69
C GLU A 171 14.81 10.41 -0.90
N ARG A 172 13.74 10.73 -0.17
CA ARG A 172 12.89 9.73 0.48
C ARG A 172 12.26 8.78 -0.53
N ASP A 173 11.68 9.32 -1.61
CA ASP A 173 11.06 8.50 -2.66
C ASP A 173 12.10 7.60 -3.34
N TRP A 174 13.33 8.12 -3.54
CA TRP A 174 14.45 7.34 -4.08
C TRP A 174 14.83 6.19 -3.16
N GLN A 175 14.95 6.43 -1.85
CA GLN A 175 15.28 5.37 -0.87
C GLN A 175 14.22 4.27 -0.85
N ILE A 176 12.94 4.64 -0.86
CA ILE A 176 11.82 3.69 -0.90
C ILE A 176 11.89 2.84 -2.18
N ALA A 177 12.00 3.50 -3.33
CA ALA A 177 12.02 2.81 -4.61
C ALA A 177 13.22 1.86 -4.73
N ARG A 178 14.41 2.30 -4.33
CA ARG A 178 15.64 1.51 -4.33
C ARG A 178 15.56 0.30 -3.39
N GLY A 179 14.95 0.46 -2.22
CA GLY A 179 14.71 -0.64 -1.28
C GLY A 179 13.87 -1.76 -1.92
N ILE A 180 12.85 -1.40 -2.72
CA ILE A 180 12.03 -2.39 -3.44
C ILE A 180 12.83 -3.08 -4.55
N VAL A 181 13.66 -2.33 -5.27
CA VAL A 181 14.53 -2.89 -6.33
C VAL A 181 15.51 -3.89 -5.73
N ALA A 182 16.19 -3.54 -4.64
CA ALA A 182 17.15 -4.41 -3.95
C ALA A 182 16.49 -5.71 -3.48
N GLN A 183 15.35 -5.63 -2.78
CA GLN A 183 14.60 -6.82 -2.36
C GLN A 183 14.20 -7.72 -3.55
N GLY A 184 13.89 -7.12 -4.70
CA GLY A 184 13.58 -7.87 -5.91
C GLY A 184 14.80 -8.55 -6.54
N GLN A 185 15.98 -7.95 -6.42
CA GLN A 185 17.24 -8.55 -6.88
C GLN A 185 17.63 -9.74 -6.01
N ASP A 186 17.57 -9.58 -4.68
CA ASP A 186 17.88 -10.65 -3.71
C ASP A 186 17.02 -11.89 -3.96
N LYS A 187 15.70 -11.71 -4.09
CA LYS A 187 14.77 -12.82 -4.38
C LYS A 187 15.05 -13.53 -5.72
N ARG A 188 15.55 -12.81 -6.73
CA ARG A 188 15.91 -13.42 -8.01
C ARG A 188 17.22 -14.18 -7.94
N GLN A 189 18.17 -13.74 -7.12
CA GLN A 189 19.42 -14.47 -6.88
C GLN A 189 19.15 -15.77 -6.10
N GLU A 190 18.36 -15.69 -5.02
CA GLU A 190 17.95 -16.87 -4.26
C GLU A 190 17.17 -17.91 -5.09
N ALA A 191 16.38 -17.46 -6.08
CA ALA A 191 15.65 -18.37 -6.97
C ALA A 191 16.49 -18.97 -8.11
N ALA A 192 17.71 -18.48 -8.32
CA ALA A 192 18.62 -18.95 -9.35
C ALA A 192 19.70 -19.91 -8.81
N GLU A 193 19.82 -20.03 -7.48
CA GLU A 193 20.64 -21.01 -6.76
C GLU A 193 19.87 -22.31 -6.50
#